data_7a3da1980618d6929f8b3cb868303f21
#
_entry.id   7a3da1980618d6929f8b3cb868303f21
#
_cell.length_a   1.000
_cell.length_b   1.000
_cell.length_c   1.000
_cell.angle_alpha   90.00
_cell.angle_beta   90.00
_cell.angle_gamma   90.00
#
_symmetry.space_group_name_H-M   'P 1'
#
loop_
_entity.id
_entity.type
_entity.pdbx_description
1 polymer ?
#
loop_
_entity_poly.entity_id
_entity_poly.type
_entity_poly.pdbx_seq_one_letter_code
_entity_poly.pdbx_strand_id
1 'polypeptide(L)'
;RMIESFERALNTSDAEERRHWLTFVIVGGGATGIELAGALAEMRKFVLPKDYPELDWNEMRILLVDGGERLLNAFSGKSSEDVIRNLKNMKVEVLLKKLVKEYDGKKLTFVDGEQVVTNNVFWVAGVKANSLEGLPQDVYGRGNRLLVDEFNRVQGMADIFALGDTALMVAENYPNGHPQVVQPSIQQASLLAKNLRHVIKGKPLRPFKYMNKGSMATIGRNDAVAEISGIRFSGFFAWLLWLLVHLMSIVGVKNRLFIFINWMWSYVTYDQSLRLLIKPEVKKSDPF
;
A
#
# COMPACT_ATOMS: atom_id res chain seq x y z
N ARG A 1 10.50 -0.12 -14.02
CA ARG A 1 11.12 1.16 -13.61
C ARG A 1 12.26 0.97 -12.60
N MET A 2 12.02 0.34 -11.43
CA MET A 2 13.06 0.19 -10.38
C MET A 2 14.33 -0.51 -10.90
N ILE A 3 14.21 -1.67 -11.55
CA ILE A 3 15.34 -2.37 -12.18
C ILE A 3 15.99 -1.50 -13.29
N GLU A 4 15.19 -0.81 -14.08
CA GLU A 4 15.70 0.14 -15.09
C GLU A 4 16.53 1.26 -14.46
N SER A 5 16.19 1.73 -13.27
CA SER A 5 16.98 2.73 -12.55
C SER A 5 18.35 2.21 -12.14
N PHE A 6 18.45 0.95 -11.71
CA PHE A 6 19.73 0.32 -11.42
C PHE A 6 20.59 0.13 -12.67
N GLU A 7 20.00 -0.29 -13.78
CA GLU A 7 20.70 -0.40 -15.07
C GLU A 7 21.21 0.97 -15.55
N ARG A 8 20.42 2.03 -15.40
CA ARG A 8 20.84 3.39 -15.76
C ARG A 8 21.92 3.92 -14.81
N ALA A 9 21.82 3.66 -13.51
CA ALA A 9 22.82 4.02 -12.54
C ALA A 9 24.18 3.34 -12.83
N LEU A 10 24.16 2.10 -13.29
CA LEU A 10 25.35 1.35 -13.68
C LEU A 10 26.03 1.93 -14.94
N ASN A 11 25.20 2.40 -15.89
CA ASN A 11 25.69 2.83 -17.21
C ASN A 11 25.99 4.34 -17.31
N THR A 12 25.84 5.13 -16.23
CA THR A 12 26.22 6.53 -16.21
C THR A 12 27.59 6.74 -15.50
N SER A 13 28.44 7.57 -16.11
CA SER A 13 29.69 8.02 -15.50
C SER A 13 29.53 9.26 -14.63
N ASP A 14 28.40 9.97 -14.76
CA ASP A 14 28.10 11.14 -13.96
C ASP A 14 27.59 10.72 -12.57
N ALA A 15 28.35 11.10 -11.53
CA ALA A 15 28.04 10.77 -10.15
C ALA A 15 26.74 11.45 -9.65
N GLU A 16 26.39 12.63 -10.16
CA GLU A 16 25.15 13.31 -9.80
C GLU A 16 23.94 12.61 -10.44
N GLU A 17 24.04 12.31 -11.73
CA GLU A 17 23.00 11.55 -12.43
C GLU A 17 22.81 10.17 -11.79
N ARG A 18 23.86 9.48 -11.42
CA ARG A 18 23.79 8.17 -10.73
C ARG A 18 23.03 8.28 -9.42
N ARG A 19 23.28 9.32 -8.61
CA ARG A 19 22.52 9.56 -7.37
C ARG A 19 21.05 9.80 -7.63
N HIS A 20 20.68 10.47 -8.70
CA HIS A 20 19.27 10.69 -9.08
C HIS A 20 18.57 9.36 -9.39
N TRP A 21 19.24 8.42 -10.06
CA TRP A 21 18.74 7.08 -10.32
C TRP A 21 18.69 6.19 -9.07
N LEU A 22 19.59 6.40 -8.10
CA LEU A 22 19.65 5.64 -6.84
C LEU A 22 18.84 6.31 -5.70
N THR A 23 18.17 7.41 -5.93
CA THR A 23 17.28 8.04 -4.96
C THR A 23 15.83 7.58 -5.19
N PHE A 24 15.23 6.97 -4.16
CA PHE A 24 13.87 6.45 -4.18
C PHE A 24 13.03 7.22 -3.17
N VAL A 25 11.95 7.87 -3.63
CA VAL A 25 11.03 8.61 -2.77
C VAL A 25 9.69 7.90 -2.73
N ILE A 26 9.24 7.56 -1.53
CA ILE A 26 7.95 6.93 -1.26
C ILE A 26 7.08 7.99 -0.60
N VAL A 27 5.97 8.35 -1.24
CA VAL A 27 5.02 9.35 -0.75
C VAL A 27 3.81 8.65 -0.14
N GLY A 28 3.67 8.74 1.17
CA GLY A 28 2.60 8.14 1.97
C GLY A 28 3.11 7.23 3.09
N GLY A 29 2.93 7.62 4.33
CA GLY A 29 3.38 6.93 5.55
C GLY A 29 2.38 5.92 6.12
N GLY A 30 1.48 5.40 5.28
CA GLY A 30 0.60 4.27 5.61
C GLY A 30 1.33 2.92 5.55
N ALA A 31 0.62 1.82 5.81
CA ALA A 31 1.19 0.47 5.79
C ALA A 31 1.94 0.17 4.49
N THR A 32 1.34 0.45 3.33
CA THR A 32 1.97 0.22 2.02
C THR A 32 3.30 0.95 1.86
N GLY A 33 3.39 2.22 2.30
CA GLY A 33 4.63 2.99 2.19
C GLY A 33 5.74 2.44 3.07
N ILE A 34 5.39 2.02 4.27
CA ILE A 34 6.33 1.43 5.24
C ILE A 34 6.83 0.07 4.74
N GLU A 35 5.94 -0.79 4.26
CA GLU A 35 6.28 -2.10 3.69
C GLU A 35 7.18 -1.96 2.47
N LEU A 36 6.89 -1.00 1.59
CA LEU A 36 7.74 -0.70 0.43
C LEU A 36 9.11 -0.16 0.84
N ALA A 37 9.16 0.75 1.82
CA ALA A 37 10.41 1.30 2.32
C ALA A 37 11.30 0.21 2.95
N GLY A 38 10.70 -0.66 3.76
CA GLY A 38 11.36 -1.83 4.33
C GLY A 38 11.88 -2.80 3.27
N ALA A 39 11.05 -3.13 2.28
CA ALA A 39 11.43 -4.01 1.18
C ALA A 39 12.59 -3.44 0.36
N LEU A 40 12.58 -2.15 0.02
CA LEU A 40 13.70 -1.50 -0.68
C LEU A 40 14.98 -1.49 0.15
N ALA A 41 14.88 -1.25 1.46
CA ALA A 41 16.04 -1.27 2.35
C ALA A 41 16.64 -2.68 2.47
N GLU A 42 15.81 -3.72 2.51
CA GLU A 42 16.29 -5.11 2.47
C GLU A 42 16.92 -5.48 1.13
N MET A 43 16.30 -5.07 0.02
CA MET A 43 16.90 -5.26 -1.30
C MET A 43 18.29 -4.61 -1.37
N ARG A 44 18.42 -3.36 -0.91
CA ARG A 44 19.72 -2.66 -0.85
C ARG A 44 20.77 -3.44 -0.07
N LYS A 45 20.37 -4.11 1.00
CA LYS A 45 21.29 -4.82 1.90
C LYS A 45 21.65 -6.24 1.42
N PHE A 46 20.69 -6.99 0.86
CA PHE A 46 20.85 -8.43 0.68
C PHE A 46 20.78 -8.91 -0.77
N VAL A 47 20.12 -8.17 -1.66
CA VAL A 47 19.85 -8.60 -3.03
C VAL A 47 20.71 -7.82 -4.02
N LEU A 48 20.59 -6.50 -4.01
CA LEU A 48 21.21 -5.63 -5.00
C LEU A 48 22.75 -5.72 -5.05
N PRO A 49 23.47 -5.91 -3.92
CA PRO A 49 24.93 -6.12 -3.97
C PRO A 49 25.36 -7.40 -4.69
N LYS A 50 24.48 -8.39 -4.80
CA LYS A 50 24.73 -9.63 -5.55
C LYS A 50 24.46 -9.44 -7.05
N ASP A 51 23.40 -8.68 -7.37
CA ASP A 51 22.93 -8.47 -8.73
C ASP A 51 23.74 -7.39 -9.48
N TYR A 52 24.20 -6.37 -8.74
CA TYR A 52 24.94 -5.22 -9.25
C TYR A 52 26.14 -4.91 -8.36
N PRO A 53 27.17 -5.77 -8.34
CA PRO A 53 28.36 -5.61 -7.48
C PRO A 53 29.21 -4.38 -7.82
N GLU A 54 29.01 -3.77 -8.99
CA GLU A 54 29.75 -2.60 -9.45
C GLU A 54 29.24 -1.29 -8.83
N LEU A 55 28.00 -1.28 -8.27
CA LEU A 55 27.42 -0.09 -7.66
C LEU A 55 27.71 0.00 -6.17
N ASP A 56 28.03 1.20 -5.70
CA ASP A 56 28.10 1.48 -4.26
C ASP A 56 26.68 1.70 -3.69
N TRP A 57 26.18 0.71 -2.98
CA TRP A 57 24.84 0.75 -2.39
C TRP A 57 24.70 1.71 -1.22
N ASN A 58 25.77 2.31 -0.74
CA ASN A 58 25.70 3.44 0.20
C ASN A 58 25.22 4.73 -0.49
N GLU A 59 25.33 4.84 -1.81
CA GLU A 59 24.77 5.96 -2.57
C GLU A 59 23.24 5.86 -2.70
N MET A 60 22.64 4.67 -2.50
CA MET A 60 21.20 4.49 -2.59
C MET A 60 20.48 5.12 -1.41
N ARG A 61 19.68 6.13 -1.69
CA ARG A 61 18.81 6.81 -0.71
C ARG A 61 17.37 6.33 -0.83
N ILE A 62 16.74 6.10 0.31
CA ILE A 62 15.33 5.74 0.42
C ILE A 62 14.68 6.75 1.35
N LEU A 63 13.76 7.55 0.82
CA LEU A 63 13.01 8.57 1.55
C LEU A 63 11.56 8.15 1.67
N LEU A 64 11.05 8.07 2.89
CA LEU A 64 9.62 7.92 3.16
C LEU A 64 9.06 9.27 3.61
N VAL A 65 8.16 9.82 2.82
CA VAL A 65 7.60 11.16 2.99
C VAL A 65 6.13 11.08 3.36
N ASP A 66 5.72 11.80 4.39
CA ASP A 66 4.31 11.92 4.78
C ASP A 66 3.97 13.36 5.22
N GLY A 67 2.80 13.84 4.82
CA GLY A 67 2.30 15.15 5.23
C GLY A 67 1.81 15.21 6.67
N GLY A 68 1.59 14.07 7.32
CA GLY A 68 1.14 13.95 8.70
C GLY A 68 2.26 14.12 9.72
N GLU A 69 1.86 14.18 10.99
CA GLU A 69 2.79 14.30 12.13
C GLU A 69 3.44 12.97 12.50
N ARG A 70 2.89 11.85 12.04
CA ARG A 70 3.36 10.49 12.35
C ARG A 70 3.04 9.52 11.22
N LEU A 71 3.78 8.43 11.16
CA LEU A 71 3.45 7.28 10.32
C LEU A 71 2.28 6.49 10.91
N LEU A 72 1.62 5.68 10.10
CA LEU A 72 0.55 4.78 10.54
C LEU A 72 -0.53 5.47 11.37
N ASN A 73 -1.17 6.52 10.84
CA ASN A 73 -2.18 7.28 11.57
C ASN A 73 -3.32 6.44 12.17
N ALA A 74 -3.59 5.25 11.62
CA ALA A 74 -4.59 4.31 12.12
C ALA A 74 -4.11 3.45 13.31
N PHE A 75 -2.83 3.55 13.70
CA PHE A 75 -2.23 2.82 14.82
C PHE A 75 -1.95 3.74 16.01
N SER A 76 -1.56 3.17 17.14
CA SER A 76 -1.14 3.93 18.32
C SER A 76 0.16 4.71 18.08
N GLY A 77 0.43 5.73 18.89
CA GLY A 77 1.67 6.49 18.84
C GLY A 77 2.92 5.62 19.03
N LYS A 78 2.86 4.64 19.93
CA LYS A 78 3.96 3.69 20.19
C LYS A 78 4.30 2.85 18.95
N SER A 79 3.30 2.36 18.22
CA SER A 79 3.54 1.63 16.97
C SER A 79 4.20 2.52 15.92
N SER A 80 3.78 3.78 15.80
CA SER A 80 4.42 4.75 14.93
C SER A 80 5.89 5.00 15.28
N GLU A 81 6.20 5.18 16.55
CA GLU A 81 7.57 5.39 17.06
C GLU A 81 8.46 4.18 16.78
N ASP A 82 7.97 2.96 17.03
CA ASP A 82 8.71 1.73 16.72
C ASP A 82 9.02 1.63 15.23
N VAL A 83 8.04 1.89 14.35
CA VAL A 83 8.23 1.88 12.91
C VAL A 83 9.28 2.90 12.48
N ILE A 84 9.22 4.14 12.97
CA ILE A 84 10.20 5.19 12.64
C ILE A 84 11.60 4.77 13.07
N ARG A 85 11.74 4.22 14.29
CA ARG A 85 13.04 3.74 14.79
C ARG A 85 13.61 2.63 13.91
N ASN A 86 12.78 1.65 13.53
CA ASN A 86 13.20 0.51 12.75
C ASN A 86 13.56 0.89 11.30
N LEU A 87 12.77 1.76 10.65
CA LEU A 87 13.11 2.31 9.34
C LEU A 87 14.43 3.09 9.36
N LYS A 88 14.66 3.91 10.40
CA LYS A 88 15.94 4.62 10.57
C LYS A 88 17.12 3.66 10.75
N ASN A 89 16.94 2.58 11.51
CA ASN A 89 17.97 1.53 11.66
C ASN A 89 18.29 0.85 10.32
N MET A 90 17.30 0.77 9.43
CA MET A 90 17.47 0.31 8.05
C MET A 90 17.99 1.39 7.11
N LYS A 91 18.45 2.55 7.62
CA LYS A 91 18.91 3.71 6.85
C LYS A 91 17.85 4.23 5.84
N VAL A 92 16.60 4.25 6.24
CA VAL A 92 15.51 4.94 5.54
C VAL A 92 15.34 6.32 6.15
N GLU A 93 15.35 7.35 5.32
CA GLU A 93 15.10 8.73 5.72
C GLU A 93 13.58 8.95 5.86
N VAL A 94 13.11 9.29 7.05
CA VAL A 94 11.68 9.53 7.30
C VAL A 94 11.45 11.02 7.43
N LEU A 95 10.65 11.57 6.51
CA LEU A 95 10.29 13.00 6.45
C LEU A 95 8.80 13.17 6.76
N LEU A 96 8.51 13.63 7.97
CA LEU A 96 7.14 13.94 8.42
C LEU A 96 6.84 15.44 8.23
N LYS A 97 5.56 15.81 8.21
CA LYS A 97 5.07 17.17 7.95
C LYS A 97 5.56 17.75 6.62
N LYS A 98 5.91 16.87 5.68
CA LYS A 98 6.36 17.22 4.33
C LYS A 98 5.26 16.88 3.32
N LEU A 99 4.56 17.89 2.87
CA LEU A 99 3.52 17.74 1.86
C LEU A 99 4.11 17.95 0.46
N VAL A 100 3.97 16.94 -0.38
CA VAL A 100 4.41 17.01 -1.77
C VAL A 100 3.45 17.90 -2.55
N LYS A 101 4.00 18.89 -3.26
CA LYS A 101 3.27 19.79 -4.15
C LYS A 101 3.14 19.19 -5.55
N GLU A 102 4.27 18.75 -6.13
CA GLU A 102 4.32 18.24 -7.49
C GLU A 102 5.56 17.38 -7.75
N TYR A 103 5.51 16.62 -8.83
CA TYR A 103 6.64 15.86 -9.38
C TYR A 103 6.62 15.96 -10.90
N ASP A 104 7.69 16.48 -11.49
CA ASP A 104 7.80 16.72 -12.94
C ASP A 104 8.45 15.58 -13.74
N GLY A 105 8.76 14.47 -13.07
CA GLY A 105 9.47 13.32 -13.65
C GLY A 105 10.96 13.26 -13.32
N LYS A 106 11.54 14.34 -12.75
CA LYS A 106 12.94 14.43 -12.30
C LYS A 106 13.09 15.05 -10.94
N LYS A 107 12.18 15.95 -10.57
CA LYS A 107 12.25 16.76 -9.36
C LYS A 107 10.93 16.70 -8.61
N LEU A 108 11.01 16.28 -7.37
CA LEU A 108 9.89 16.31 -6.43
C LEU A 108 9.99 17.60 -5.62
N THR A 109 8.96 18.41 -5.63
CA THR A 109 8.87 19.71 -4.95
C THR A 109 7.88 19.61 -3.79
N PHE A 110 8.29 20.05 -2.61
CA PHE A 110 7.42 20.16 -1.44
C PHE A 110 6.72 21.52 -1.40
N VAL A 111 5.65 21.61 -0.61
CA VAL A 111 4.87 22.86 -0.44
C VAL A 111 5.70 23.97 0.19
N ASP A 112 6.69 23.65 1.04
CA ASP A 112 7.62 24.61 1.65
C ASP A 112 8.75 25.07 0.70
N GLY A 113 8.77 24.58 -0.54
CA GLY A 113 9.76 24.95 -1.56
C GLY A 113 11.02 24.07 -1.59
N GLU A 114 11.23 23.20 -0.60
CA GLU A 114 12.33 22.23 -0.69
C GLU A 114 12.11 21.26 -1.87
N GLN A 115 13.22 20.73 -2.39
CA GLN A 115 13.19 19.86 -3.57
C GLN A 115 14.09 18.64 -3.38
N VAL A 116 13.68 17.53 -3.96
CA VAL A 116 14.48 16.29 -4.08
C VAL A 116 14.56 15.92 -5.55
N VAL A 117 15.78 15.83 -6.08
CA VAL A 117 15.99 15.33 -7.45
C VAL A 117 16.02 13.80 -7.39
N THR A 118 15.12 13.18 -8.15
CA THR A 118 14.97 11.73 -8.21
C THR A 118 14.23 11.31 -9.47
N ASN A 119 14.59 10.15 -10.02
CA ASN A 119 13.84 9.53 -11.10
C ASN A 119 12.80 8.50 -10.60
N ASN A 120 12.74 8.26 -9.28
CA ASN A 120 11.93 7.20 -8.68
C ASN A 120 11.01 7.74 -7.59
N VAL A 121 9.75 7.97 -7.94
CA VAL A 121 8.70 8.32 -6.99
C VAL A 121 7.64 7.22 -6.98
N PHE A 122 7.37 6.69 -5.79
CA PHE A 122 6.29 5.77 -5.52
C PHE A 122 5.19 6.51 -4.76
N TRP A 123 4.10 6.79 -5.44
CA TRP A 123 2.96 7.48 -4.84
C TRP A 123 1.99 6.45 -4.25
N VAL A 124 1.96 6.34 -2.94
CA VAL A 124 1.09 5.44 -2.17
C VAL A 124 0.22 6.20 -1.16
N ALA A 125 0.13 7.52 -1.33
CA ALA A 125 -0.64 8.41 -0.46
C ALA A 125 -2.11 8.46 -0.88
N GLY A 126 -2.88 7.49 -0.45
CA GLY A 126 -4.32 7.43 -0.65
C GLY A 126 -4.77 6.76 -1.95
N VAL A 127 -6.05 6.41 -1.97
CA VAL A 127 -6.75 5.76 -3.08
C VAL A 127 -7.92 6.61 -3.50
N LYS A 128 -8.12 6.74 -4.82
CA LYS A 128 -9.28 7.38 -5.41
C LYS A 128 -10.04 6.35 -6.26
N ALA A 129 -11.35 6.28 -6.10
CA ALA A 129 -12.17 5.42 -6.93
C ALA A 129 -12.25 5.94 -8.37
N ASN A 130 -12.35 5.03 -9.33
CA ASN A 130 -12.63 5.41 -10.71
C ASN A 130 -14.09 5.82 -10.84
N SER A 131 -14.36 6.87 -11.61
CA SER A 131 -15.74 7.22 -12.02
C SER A 131 -16.30 6.18 -12.96
N LEU A 132 -17.58 5.93 -12.81
CA LEU A 132 -18.34 5.09 -13.75
C LEU A 132 -19.15 6.02 -14.66
N GLU A 133 -19.09 5.81 -15.96
CA GLU A 133 -19.89 6.55 -16.92
C GLU A 133 -21.38 6.22 -16.75
N GLY A 134 -22.23 7.21 -17.00
CA GLY A 134 -23.68 7.04 -16.93
C GLY A 134 -24.29 7.22 -15.53
N LEU A 135 -23.49 7.49 -14.49
CA LEU A 135 -24.01 7.84 -13.17
C LEU A 135 -24.04 9.36 -12.97
N PRO A 136 -25.08 9.92 -12.30
CA PRO A 136 -25.13 11.34 -11.93
C PRO A 136 -23.97 11.75 -11.04
N GLN A 137 -23.55 13.03 -11.12
CA GLN A 137 -22.42 13.52 -10.34
C GLN A 137 -22.70 13.64 -8.84
N ASP A 138 -23.94 13.81 -8.45
CA ASP A 138 -24.41 13.95 -7.08
C ASP A 138 -24.35 12.65 -6.26
N VAL A 139 -24.18 11.49 -6.94
CA VAL A 139 -23.96 10.22 -6.24
C VAL A 139 -22.50 10.01 -5.81
N TYR A 140 -21.58 10.89 -6.19
CA TYR A 140 -20.16 10.81 -5.84
C TYR A 140 -19.83 11.70 -4.64
N GLY A 141 -19.09 11.14 -3.69
CA GLY A 141 -18.56 11.85 -2.55
C GLY A 141 -17.03 11.89 -2.54
N ARG A 142 -16.46 12.09 -1.36
CA ARG A 142 -15.00 12.19 -1.17
C ARG A 142 -14.24 11.02 -1.81
N GLY A 143 -13.18 11.33 -2.54
CA GLY A 143 -12.34 10.32 -3.20
C GLY A 143 -13.00 9.68 -4.41
N ASN A 144 -14.00 10.33 -4.99
CA ASN A 144 -14.78 9.84 -6.13
C ASN A 144 -15.50 8.50 -5.84
N ARG A 145 -15.85 8.30 -4.56
CA ARG A 145 -16.55 7.10 -4.09
C ARG A 145 -18.05 7.31 -4.19
N LEU A 146 -18.79 6.27 -4.52
CA LEU A 146 -20.25 6.30 -4.59
C LEU A 146 -20.86 6.35 -3.18
N LEU A 147 -21.70 7.32 -2.93
CA LEU A 147 -22.47 7.44 -1.70
C LEU A 147 -23.47 6.28 -1.59
N VAL A 148 -23.37 5.49 -0.52
CA VAL A 148 -24.23 4.33 -0.29
C VAL A 148 -24.92 4.39 1.07
N ASP A 149 -26.09 3.75 1.15
CA ASP A 149 -26.80 3.50 2.40
C ASP A 149 -26.19 2.32 3.19
N GLU A 150 -26.74 2.03 4.37
CA GLU A 150 -26.29 0.93 5.22
C GLU A 150 -26.50 -0.47 4.62
N PHE A 151 -27.17 -0.60 3.48
CA PHE A 151 -27.35 -1.85 2.73
C PHE A 151 -26.43 -1.94 1.50
N ASN A 152 -25.47 -1.01 1.35
CA ASN A 152 -24.59 -0.86 0.19
C ASN A 152 -25.28 -0.41 -1.11
N ARG A 153 -26.51 0.12 -1.05
CA ARG A 153 -27.23 0.63 -2.22
C ARG A 153 -26.77 2.07 -2.50
N VAL A 154 -26.53 2.38 -3.75
CA VAL A 154 -26.16 3.75 -4.17
C VAL A 154 -27.35 4.68 -3.94
N GLN A 155 -27.11 5.83 -3.33
CA GLN A 155 -28.15 6.79 -3.00
C GLN A 155 -28.91 7.23 -4.25
N GLY A 156 -30.25 7.23 -4.15
CA GLY A 156 -31.14 7.56 -5.28
C GLY A 156 -31.31 6.47 -6.34
N MET A 157 -30.67 5.28 -6.17
CA MET A 157 -30.73 4.19 -7.15
C MET A 157 -31.19 2.87 -6.52
N ALA A 158 -32.27 2.29 -7.07
CA ALA A 158 -32.89 1.09 -6.48
C ALA A 158 -32.05 -0.18 -6.65
N ASP A 159 -31.36 -0.33 -7.79
CA ASP A 159 -30.77 -1.60 -8.24
C ASP A 159 -29.25 -1.54 -8.40
N ILE A 160 -28.61 -0.44 -7.97
CA ILE A 160 -27.16 -0.26 -8.02
C ILE A 160 -26.58 -0.34 -6.62
N PHE A 161 -25.58 -1.20 -6.46
CA PHE A 161 -24.87 -1.41 -5.21
C PHE A 161 -23.38 -1.16 -5.41
N ALA A 162 -22.73 -0.54 -4.42
CA ALA A 162 -21.29 -0.38 -4.39
C ALA A 162 -20.72 -0.87 -3.05
N LEU A 163 -19.50 -1.39 -3.07
CA LEU A 163 -18.83 -1.92 -1.88
C LEU A 163 -17.32 -1.68 -1.93
N GLY A 164 -16.66 -1.81 -0.79
CA GLY A 164 -15.21 -1.66 -0.68
C GLY A 164 -14.73 -0.24 -1.00
N ASP A 165 -13.64 -0.16 -1.72
CA ASP A 165 -12.94 1.10 -1.99
C ASP A 165 -13.75 2.06 -2.89
N THR A 166 -14.75 1.55 -3.61
CA THR A 166 -15.63 2.36 -4.46
C THR A 166 -16.85 2.93 -3.71
N ALA A 167 -17.16 2.41 -2.52
CA ALA A 167 -18.32 2.82 -1.74
C ALA A 167 -17.96 3.81 -0.62
N LEU A 168 -18.72 4.88 -0.46
CA LEU A 168 -18.68 5.81 0.64
C LEU A 168 -19.90 5.61 1.54
N MET A 169 -19.77 4.72 2.51
CA MET A 169 -20.77 4.50 3.53
C MET A 169 -20.39 5.31 4.77
N VAL A 170 -21.11 6.38 5.04
CA VAL A 170 -20.96 7.20 6.24
C VAL A 170 -21.71 6.57 7.39
N ALA A 171 -21.09 6.45 8.55
CA ALA A 171 -21.67 5.96 9.79
C ALA A 171 -21.17 6.80 10.96
N GLU A 172 -21.83 6.72 12.11
CA GLU A 172 -21.51 7.51 13.31
C GLU A 172 -20.04 7.43 13.69
N ASN A 173 -19.47 6.22 13.72
CA ASN A 173 -18.06 5.99 14.03
C ASN A 173 -17.12 6.16 12.82
N TYR A 174 -17.64 6.43 11.64
CA TYR A 174 -16.93 6.58 10.37
C TYR A 174 -17.49 7.76 9.55
N PRO A 175 -17.39 9.01 10.04
CA PRO A 175 -17.98 10.19 9.40
C PRO A 175 -17.38 10.49 8.01
N ASN A 176 -16.17 10.00 7.74
CA ASN A 176 -15.50 10.10 6.44
C ASN A 176 -15.64 8.81 5.60
N GLY A 177 -16.55 7.93 5.97
CA GLY A 177 -16.72 6.58 5.40
C GLY A 177 -15.74 5.56 5.98
N HIS A 178 -16.04 4.28 5.76
CA HIS A 178 -15.16 3.19 6.19
C HIS A 178 -13.79 3.29 5.52
N PRO A 179 -12.71 2.80 6.19
CA PRO A 179 -11.37 2.81 5.63
C PRO A 179 -11.27 1.97 4.35
N GLN A 180 -10.49 2.44 3.39
CA GLN A 180 -10.24 1.74 2.13
C GLN A 180 -9.18 0.65 2.34
N VAL A 181 -9.60 -0.44 2.97
CA VAL A 181 -8.80 -1.62 3.24
C VAL A 181 -9.65 -2.87 2.97
N VAL A 182 -9.01 -4.03 2.87
CA VAL A 182 -9.67 -5.28 2.47
C VAL A 182 -10.79 -5.73 3.43
N GLN A 183 -10.71 -5.40 4.71
CA GLN A 183 -11.66 -5.89 5.71
C GLN A 183 -13.10 -5.38 5.51
N PRO A 184 -13.38 -4.07 5.36
CA PRO A 184 -14.72 -3.61 5.03
C PRO A 184 -15.24 -4.23 3.73
N SER A 185 -14.38 -4.32 2.70
CA SER A 185 -14.76 -4.86 1.38
C SER A 185 -15.28 -6.30 1.48
N ILE A 186 -14.57 -7.19 2.17
CA ILE A 186 -14.97 -8.59 2.36
C ILE A 186 -16.26 -8.68 3.19
N GLN A 187 -16.40 -7.88 4.25
CA GLN A 187 -17.58 -7.89 5.11
C GLN A 187 -18.81 -7.35 4.39
N GLN A 188 -18.66 -6.26 3.63
CA GLN A 188 -19.73 -5.70 2.78
C GLN A 188 -20.16 -6.70 1.71
N ALA A 189 -19.21 -7.33 0.99
CA ALA A 189 -19.53 -8.33 -0.03
C ALA A 189 -20.30 -9.53 0.55
N SER A 190 -19.86 -10.04 1.70
CA SER A 190 -20.50 -11.12 2.41
C SER A 190 -21.95 -10.79 2.82
N LEU A 191 -22.15 -9.57 3.32
CA LEU A 191 -23.49 -9.11 3.73
C LEU A 191 -24.37 -8.83 2.53
N LEU A 192 -23.84 -8.16 1.49
CA LEU A 192 -24.60 -7.87 0.27
C LEU A 192 -25.11 -9.16 -0.39
N ALA A 193 -24.27 -10.18 -0.48
CA ALA A 193 -24.67 -11.49 -1.01
C ALA A 193 -25.84 -12.13 -0.21
N LYS A 194 -25.86 -11.93 1.11
CA LYS A 194 -26.99 -12.38 1.95
C LYS A 194 -28.22 -11.51 1.74
N ASN A 195 -28.06 -10.19 1.65
CA ASN A 195 -29.13 -9.25 1.44
C ASN A 195 -29.80 -9.45 0.07
N LEU A 196 -29.05 -9.70 -0.99
CA LEU A 196 -29.62 -10.03 -2.30
C LEU A 196 -30.49 -11.30 -2.26
N ARG A 197 -30.05 -12.33 -1.52
CA ARG A 197 -30.87 -13.53 -1.29
C ARG A 197 -32.13 -13.22 -0.46
N HIS A 198 -32.08 -12.23 0.44
CA HIS A 198 -33.26 -11.78 1.19
C HIS A 198 -34.24 -11.05 0.29
N VAL A 199 -33.75 -10.17 -0.61
CA VAL A 199 -34.60 -9.50 -1.61
C VAL A 199 -35.41 -10.52 -2.41
N ILE A 200 -34.75 -11.54 -2.98
CA ILE A 200 -35.42 -12.60 -3.76
C ILE A 200 -36.50 -13.35 -2.95
N LYS A 201 -36.28 -13.47 -1.63
CA LYS A 201 -37.20 -14.19 -0.73
C LYS A 201 -38.21 -13.29 -0.02
N GLY A 202 -38.30 -12.00 -0.36
CA GLY A 202 -39.16 -11.02 0.31
C GLY A 202 -38.85 -10.81 1.80
N LYS A 203 -37.58 -11.05 2.23
CA LYS A 203 -37.14 -10.91 3.62
C LYS A 203 -36.51 -9.54 3.86
N PRO A 204 -36.55 -9.00 5.11
CA PRO A 204 -35.94 -7.72 5.43
C PRO A 204 -34.42 -7.78 5.24
N LEU A 205 -33.83 -6.66 4.79
CA LEU A 205 -32.40 -6.46 4.66
C LEU A 205 -31.74 -6.27 6.04
N ARG A 206 -30.46 -6.56 6.11
CA ARG A 206 -29.64 -6.35 7.32
C ARG A 206 -28.69 -5.20 7.06
N PRO A 207 -28.61 -4.21 7.97
CA PRO A 207 -27.66 -3.11 7.83
C PRO A 207 -26.21 -3.58 8.05
N PHE A 208 -25.28 -2.94 7.38
CA PHE A 208 -23.86 -3.19 7.52
C PHE A 208 -23.35 -2.62 8.85
N LYS A 209 -22.60 -3.43 9.56
CA LYS A 209 -21.84 -3.02 10.76
C LYS A 209 -20.41 -3.50 10.60
N TYR A 210 -19.48 -2.56 10.46
CA TYR A 210 -18.07 -2.89 10.32
C TYR A 210 -17.49 -3.41 11.63
N MET A 211 -16.87 -4.58 11.56
CA MET A 211 -16.11 -5.17 12.66
C MET A 211 -14.63 -5.02 12.34
N ASN A 212 -13.96 -4.10 13.02
CA ASN A 212 -12.52 -3.93 12.91
C ASN A 212 -11.79 -5.09 13.60
N LYS A 213 -11.07 -5.89 12.82
CA LYS A 213 -10.30 -7.06 13.33
C LYS A 213 -8.87 -6.70 13.72
N GLY A 214 -8.52 -5.42 13.67
CA GLY A 214 -7.17 -4.93 13.91
C GLY A 214 -6.43 -4.54 12.63
N SER A 215 -5.23 -4.04 12.82
CA SER A 215 -4.36 -3.57 11.74
C SER A 215 -2.94 -4.11 11.94
N MET A 216 -2.25 -4.37 10.84
CA MET A 216 -0.88 -4.90 10.84
C MET A 216 -0.08 -4.26 9.71
N ALA A 217 1.23 -4.06 9.93
CA ALA A 217 2.17 -3.61 8.91
C ALA A 217 3.55 -4.21 9.16
N THR A 218 4.21 -4.72 8.12
CA THR A 218 5.59 -5.21 8.20
C THR A 218 6.59 -4.09 7.95
N ILE A 219 7.76 -4.20 8.57
CA ILE A 219 8.87 -3.24 8.43
C ILE A 219 10.09 -3.94 7.82
N GLY A 220 9.85 -4.95 7.02
CA GLY A 220 10.85 -5.87 6.51
C GLY A 220 10.76 -7.24 7.18
N ARG A 221 11.86 -8.01 7.13
CA ARG A 221 11.89 -9.36 7.73
C ARG A 221 12.03 -9.29 9.24
N ASN A 222 11.34 -10.20 9.91
CA ASN A 222 11.39 -10.40 11.35
C ASN A 222 10.89 -9.19 12.15
N ASP A 223 10.27 -8.22 11.49
CA ASP A 223 9.76 -7.03 12.16
C ASP A 223 8.43 -6.55 11.57
N ALA A 224 7.50 -6.30 12.46
CA ALA A 224 6.18 -5.79 12.16
C ALA A 224 5.59 -5.08 13.37
N VAL A 225 4.51 -4.35 13.14
CA VAL A 225 3.60 -3.89 14.17
C VAL A 225 2.21 -4.44 13.91
N ALA A 226 1.51 -4.84 14.97
CA ALA A 226 0.14 -5.33 14.91
C ALA A 226 -0.65 -4.83 16.10
N GLU A 227 -1.88 -4.38 15.85
CA GLU A 227 -2.83 -3.96 16.87
C GLU A 227 -4.15 -4.68 16.65
N ILE A 228 -4.50 -5.58 17.57
CA ILE A 228 -5.69 -6.44 17.49
C ILE A 228 -6.46 -6.32 18.79
N SER A 229 -7.71 -5.93 18.73
CA SER A 229 -8.59 -5.80 19.91
C SER A 229 -7.97 -4.99 21.05
N GLY A 230 -7.22 -3.93 20.73
CA GLY A 230 -6.54 -3.07 21.72
C GLY A 230 -5.21 -3.62 22.25
N ILE A 231 -4.82 -4.82 21.85
CA ILE A 231 -3.52 -5.41 22.22
C ILE A 231 -2.51 -5.09 21.12
N ARG A 232 -1.34 -4.59 21.54
CA ARG A 232 -0.24 -4.24 20.64
C ARG A 232 0.83 -5.33 20.64
N PHE A 233 1.26 -5.72 19.45
CA PHE A 233 2.41 -6.59 19.20
C PHE A 233 3.43 -5.84 18.34
N SER A 234 4.72 -6.12 18.55
CA SER A 234 5.80 -5.55 17.74
C SER A 234 6.95 -6.56 17.58
N GLY A 235 7.82 -6.32 16.58
CA GLY A 235 8.97 -7.16 16.31
C GLY A 235 8.62 -8.51 15.70
N PHE A 236 9.43 -9.52 16.02
CA PHE A 236 9.34 -10.87 15.43
C PHE A 236 7.97 -11.54 15.63
N PHE A 237 7.39 -11.44 16.82
CA PHE A 237 6.08 -12.06 17.08
C PHE A 237 4.95 -11.39 16.28
N ALA A 238 4.98 -10.08 16.10
CA ALA A 238 4.03 -9.39 15.24
C ALA A 238 4.21 -9.79 13.77
N TRP A 239 5.46 -10.00 13.32
CA TRP A 239 5.77 -10.46 11.98
C TRP A 239 5.29 -11.90 11.74
N LEU A 240 5.50 -12.81 12.68
CA LEU A 240 4.99 -14.18 12.61
C LEU A 240 3.44 -14.20 12.56
N LEU A 241 2.80 -13.37 13.37
CA LEU A 241 1.34 -13.20 13.38
C LEU A 241 0.85 -12.66 12.03
N TRP A 242 1.56 -11.70 11.44
CA TRP A 242 1.26 -11.15 10.11
C TRP A 242 1.32 -12.26 9.05
N LEU A 243 2.40 -13.08 9.04
CA LEU A 243 2.54 -14.21 8.13
C LEU A 243 1.37 -15.19 8.26
N LEU A 244 1.01 -15.56 9.49
CA LEU A 244 -0.07 -16.50 9.76
C LEU A 244 -1.42 -15.97 9.26
N VAL A 245 -1.76 -14.72 9.57
CA VAL A 245 -3.02 -14.09 9.16
C VAL A 245 -3.11 -13.99 7.63
N HIS A 246 -2.03 -13.59 6.98
CA HIS A 246 -2.00 -13.46 5.52
C HIS A 246 -2.05 -14.82 4.83
N LEU A 247 -1.33 -15.81 5.33
CA LEU A 247 -1.37 -17.18 4.80
C LEU A 247 -2.78 -17.77 4.93
N MET A 248 -3.43 -17.58 6.08
CA MET A 248 -4.80 -18.06 6.31
C MET A 248 -5.85 -17.35 5.45
N SER A 249 -5.60 -16.11 5.05
CA SER A 249 -6.50 -15.34 4.18
C SER A 249 -6.50 -15.82 2.71
N ILE A 250 -5.49 -16.57 2.30
CA ILE A 250 -5.37 -17.10 0.94
C ILE A 250 -6.40 -18.20 0.69
N VAL A 251 -7.10 -18.12 -0.43
CA VAL A 251 -8.13 -19.09 -0.81
C VAL A 251 -7.49 -20.37 -1.35
N GLY A 252 -7.93 -21.51 -0.80
CA GLY A 252 -7.52 -22.84 -1.24
C GLY A 252 -6.28 -23.38 -0.54
N VAL A 253 -6.37 -24.63 -0.06
CA VAL A 253 -5.29 -25.32 0.68
C VAL A 253 -4.03 -25.45 -0.19
N LYS A 254 -4.19 -25.79 -1.45
CA LYS A 254 -3.08 -25.92 -2.41
C LYS A 254 -2.28 -24.60 -2.51
N ASN A 255 -2.96 -23.47 -2.67
CA ASN A 255 -2.31 -22.17 -2.79
C ASN A 255 -1.58 -21.79 -1.50
N ARG A 256 -2.18 -22.05 -0.32
CA ARG A 256 -1.54 -21.81 0.99
C ARG A 256 -0.23 -22.59 1.10
N LEU A 257 -0.24 -23.87 0.72
CA LEU A 257 0.95 -24.73 0.80
C LEU A 257 2.06 -24.22 -0.13
N PHE A 258 1.74 -23.89 -1.37
CA PHE A 258 2.72 -23.34 -2.31
C PHE A 258 3.33 -22.02 -1.82
N ILE A 259 2.51 -21.11 -1.32
CA ILE A 259 2.98 -19.82 -0.81
C ILE A 259 3.81 -20.02 0.46
N PHE A 260 3.38 -20.91 1.35
CA PHE A 260 4.16 -21.25 2.55
C PHE A 260 5.55 -21.79 2.20
N ILE A 261 5.65 -22.75 1.27
CA ILE A 261 6.92 -23.30 0.81
C ILE A 261 7.79 -22.20 0.16
N ASN A 262 7.21 -21.36 -0.68
CA ASN A 262 7.95 -20.25 -1.29
C ASN A 262 8.45 -19.22 -0.26
N TRP A 263 7.65 -18.91 0.75
CA TRP A 263 8.09 -18.04 1.85
C TRP A 263 9.21 -18.66 2.66
N MET A 264 9.11 -19.94 3.00
CA MET A 264 10.18 -20.68 3.68
C MET A 264 11.47 -20.68 2.86
N TRP A 265 11.38 -20.98 1.57
CA TRP A 265 12.53 -20.97 0.67
C TRP A 265 13.17 -19.58 0.60
N SER A 266 12.37 -18.56 0.31
CA SER A 266 12.84 -17.17 0.26
C SER A 266 13.43 -16.69 1.59
N TYR A 267 12.90 -17.18 2.73
CA TYR A 267 13.42 -16.83 4.05
C TYR A 267 14.82 -17.41 4.30
N VAL A 268 15.10 -18.63 3.81
CA VAL A 268 16.38 -19.29 4.01
C VAL A 268 17.43 -18.82 2.98
N THR A 269 17.05 -18.71 1.71
CA THR A 269 18.02 -18.47 0.63
C THR A 269 18.31 -17.03 0.36
N TYR A 270 17.40 -16.09 0.71
CA TYR A 270 17.45 -14.69 0.23
C TYR A 270 17.51 -14.58 -1.30
N ASP A 271 17.12 -15.64 -2.01
CA ASP A 271 17.13 -15.67 -3.46
C ASP A 271 15.84 -15.08 -4.00
N GLN A 272 15.96 -13.89 -4.56
CA GLN A 272 14.92 -13.24 -5.36
C GLN A 272 15.56 -12.93 -6.71
N SER A 273 15.58 -13.91 -7.61
CA SER A 273 16.06 -13.72 -8.98
C SER A 273 15.12 -12.77 -9.74
N LEU A 274 15.38 -11.46 -9.64
CA LEU A 274 14.55 -10.40 -10.21
C LEU A 274 15.10 -9.83 -11.54
N ARG A 275 16.14 -10.44 -12.12
CA ARG A 275 16.86 -9.86 -13.27
C ARG A 275 16.14 -9.91 -14.63
N LEU A 276 14.89 -10.34 -14.70
CA LEU A 276 14.19 -10.42 -15.98
C LEU A 276 13.34 -9.16 -16.27
N LEU A 277 13.87 -8.26 -17.10
CA LEU A 277 13.13 -7.13 -17.66
C LEU A 277 12.33 -7.59 -18.88
N ILE A 278 11.11 -8.01 -18.69
CA ILE A 278 10.17 -8.19 -19.79
C ILE A 278 9.48 -6.84 -20.04
N LYS A 279 9.92 -6.09 -21.06
CA LYS A 279 9.14 -4.96 -21.56
C LYS A 279 8.04 -5.52 -22.46
N PRO A 280 6.76 -5.42 -22.13
CA PRO A 280 5.72 -5.69 -23.09
C PRO A 280 5.87 -4.67 -24.22
N GLU A 281 5.96 -5.12 -25.47
CA GLU A 281 5.81 -4.23 -26.61
C GLU A 281 4.43 -3.56 -26.50
N VAL A 282 4.44 -2.26 -26.24
CA VAL A 282 3.24 -1.45 -26.38
C VAL A 282 3.00 -1.36 -27.87
N LYS A 283 2.13 -2.22 -28.43
CA LYS A 283 1.54 -1.98 -29.75
C LYS A 283 0.94 -0.58 -29.67
N LYS A 284 1.50 0.34 -30.46
CA LYS A 284 0.84 1.63 -30.71
C LYS A 284 -0.55 1.25 -31.21
N SER A 285 -1.57 1.52 -30.42
CA SER A 285 -2.94 1.46 -30.89
C SER A 285 -3.05 2.52 -31.99
N ASP A 286 -3.42 2.09 -33.19
CA ASP A 286 -3.81 3.00 -34.24
C ASP A 286 -4.88 3.95 -33.71
N PRO A 287 -4.82 5.23 -34.05
CA PRO A 287 -5.84 6.16 -33.64
C PRO A 287 -7.13 5.83 -34.41
N PHE A 288 -8.17 5.41 -33.69
CA PHE A 288 -9.55 5.50 -34.13
C PHE A 288 -10.25 6.64 -33.38
#